data_bda2a0db8457ec0fd5e3888f068ae6d1
#
_entry.id   bda2a0db8457ec0fd5e3888f068ae6d1
#
_cell.length_a   1.000
_cell.length_b   1.000
_cell.length_c   1.000
_cell.angle_alpha   90.00
_cell.angle_beta   90.00
_cell.angle_gamma   90.00
#
_symmetry.space_group_name_H-M   'P 1'
#
loop_
_entity.id
_entity.type
_entity.pdbx_description
1 polymer ?
#
loop_
_entity_poly.entity_id
_entity_poly.type
_entity_poly.pdbx_seq_one_letter_code
_entity_poly.pdbx_strand_id
1 'polypeptide(L)'
;VATPNENLKSVLEHFGLTNLALAKALELDPSLVSRYLSGHRQLKAASLQMEALADFILSRSRRVKDMEWLKEQFQAVGLPTELSTVYRFKQNLTMWLASDGEKLRKNLGASLPGDIAGCQPPISRSQYNHMEAADSAVKLGCLQIVLELDPLLKAMPCGSVADIFLSSDQITTTVNEDVAALLLRSMDEGNLKIRMVVCVSGDTKAMSALIDTYMSALILGYIQLSMVHGMTQTVTNQMHLILPERLAVLVTETPGSAAPPVAVVLREPSFIAEIQKSFEQAARYAHPVLNIYGDDYSRNILEIIYQEFCTPGALDVVKDSVNPMYMPEEAYNRVLRQHGHSGAEYAWRSTEFTRFKSGLDETLRGGSVFREILSLSRLNRTVQDGFCRMPGLYFMKKGFVHLDAQGCNDVLNGYISYLEAFPNFHLMILDDITLLHSDNCWQLKQNRHLAINHWNGPEPVMIHSDQLLLLREFQTHFDSLWTQGKGGIGSRANVISILRDVARRLETKLKQ
;
A
#
# COMPACT_ATOMS: atom_id res chain seq x y z
N VAL A 1 11.82 29.18 14.38
CA VAL A 1 10.94 28.09 13.93
C VAL A 1 10.55 28.39 12.50
N ALA A 2 10.88 27.48 11.57
CA ALA A 2 10.78 27.72 10.14
C ALA A 2 9.32 27.76 9.64
N THR A 3 9.08 28.63 8.69
CA THR A 3 7.78 28.78 7.98
C THR A 3 7.70 27.78 6.82
N PRO A 4 6.51 27.49 6.24
CA PRO A 4 6.38 26.56 5.11
C PRO A 4 7.29 26.86 3.91
N ASN A 5 7.50 28.13 3.60
CA ASN A 5 8.40 28.53 2.53
C ASN A 5 9.88 28.36 2.89
N GLU A 6 10.27 28.49 4.15
CA GLU A 6 11.61 28.19 4.64
C GLU A 6 11.87 26.68 4.65
N ASN A 7 10.87 25.87 5.03
CA ASN A 7 10.95 24.42 4.94
C ASN A 7 11.18 23.96 3.49
N LEU A 8 10.43 24.53 2.54
CA LEU A 8 10.63 24.22 1.12
C LEU A 8 12.00 24.66 0.60
N LYS A 9 12.52 25.83 1.04
CA LYS A 9 13.86 26.27 0.69
C LYS A 9 14.92 25.31 1.22
N SER A 10 14.82 24.90 2.48
CA SER A 10 15.78 23.97 3.09
C SER A 10 15.81 22.62 2.39
N VAL A 11 14.65 22.14 1.87
CA VAL A 11 14.60 20.96 1.00
C VAL A 11 15.37 21.17 -0.28
N LEU A 12 15.14 22.29 -0.99
CA LEU A 12 15.87 22.57 -2.24
C LEU A 12 17.37 22.66 -2.02
N GLU A 13 17.81 23.32 -0.94
CA GLU A 13 19.21 23.46 -0.57
C GLU A 13 19.83 22.10 -0.22
N HIS A 14 19.17 21.29 0.63
CA HIS A 14 19.69 19.99 1.05
C HIS A 14 19.87 19.02 -0.11
N PHE A 15 18.87 18.97 -1.02
CA PHE A 15 18.90 18.06 -2.18
C PHE A 15 19.59 18.67 -3.41
N GLY A 16 20.09 19.89 -3.34
CA GLY A 16 20.72 20.58 -4.47
C GLY A 16 19.78 20.82 -5.65
N LEU A 17 18.49 21.05 -5.37
CA LEU A 17 17.45 21.19 -6.39
C LEU A 17 17.28 22.63 -6.83
N THR A 18 17.11 22.85 -8.13
CA THR A 18 16.78 24.16 -8.68
C THR A 18 15.27 24.35 -8.75
N ASN A 19 14.81 25.62 -8.74
CA ASN A 19 13.38 25.96 -8.91
C ASN A 19 12.82 25.36 -10.22
N LEU A 20 13.62 25.32 -11.26
CA LEU A 20 13.24 24.76 -12.55
C LEU A 20 13.08 23.23 -12.49
N ALA A 21 13.98 22.55 -11.77
CA ALA A 21 13.87 21.10 -11.57
C ALA A 21 12.61 20.73 -10.76
N LEU A 22 12.30 21.52 -9.72
CA LEU A 22 11.09 21.34 -8.94
C LEU A 22 9.84 21.64 -9.77
N ALA A 23 9.82 22.73 -10.55
CA ALA A 23 8.70 23.08 -11.41
C ALA A 23 8.39 21.98 -12.43
N LYS A 24 9.43 21.42 -13.04
CA LYS A 24 9.31 20.30 -14.01
C LYS A 24 8.78 19.03 -13.33
N ALA A 25 9.27 18.72 -12.12
CA ALA A 25 8.85 17.52 -11.39
C ALA A 25 7.40 17.58 -10.90
N LEU A 26 6.89 18.79 -10.62
CA LEU A 26 5.52 19.02 -10.15
C LEU A 26 4.57 19.42 -11.28
N GLU A 27 5.04 19.47 -12.53
CA GLU A 27 4.29 19.95 -13.69
C GLU A 27 3.68 21.36 -13.48
N LEU A 28 4.46 22.24 -12.81
CA LEU A 28 4.06 23.59 -12.48
C LEU A 28 4.85 24.64 -13.28
N ASP A 29 4.24 25.82 -13.41
CA ASP A 29 4.96 26.98 -13.94
C ASP A 29 6.06 27.41 -12.96
N PRO A 30 7.31 27.68 -13.43
CA PRO A 30 8.41 28.12 -12.57
C PRO A 30 8.11 29.38 -11.73
N SER A 31 7.25 30.27 -12.24
CA SER A 31 6.82 31.47 -11.50
C SER A 31 5.95 31.12 -10.30
N LEU A 32 5.19 30.03 -10.37
CA LEU A 32 4.38 29.53 -9.26
C LEU A 32 5.28 28.96 -8.16
N VAL A 33 6.32 28.18 -8.52
CA VAL A 33 7.31 27.67 -7.57
C VAL A 33 8.03 28.85 -6.88
N SER A 34 8.42 29.88 -7.62
CA SER A 34 8.98 31.11 -7.04
C SER A 34 8.04 31.78 -6.02
N ARG A 35 6.73 31.79 -6.27
CA ARG A 35 5.76 32.34 -5.32
C ARG A 35 5.61 31.48 -4.06
N TYR A 36 5.74 30.16 -4.16
CA TYR A 36 5.79 29.29 -2.98
C TYR A 36 7.05 29.55 -2.16
N LEU A 37 8.21 29.68 -2.79
CA LEU A 37 9.48 29.95 -2.11
C LEU A 37 9.55 31.35 -1.51
N SER A 38 8.91 32.33 -2.10
CA SER A 38 8.86 33.69 -1.56
C SER A 38 7.80 33.87 -0.47
N GLY A 39 6.93 32.86 -0.24
CA GLY A 39 5.83 32.94 0.72
C GLY A 39 4.60 33.72 0.23
N HIS A 40 4.61 34.25 -1.01
CA HIS A 40 3.44 34.92 -1.59
C HIS A 40 2.27 33.96 -1.87
N ARG A 41 2.54 32.67 -1.90
CA ARG A 41 1.53 31.61 -2.00
C ARG A 41 1.96 30.44 -1.13
N GLN A 42 1.01 29.82 -0.44
CA GLN A 42 1.28 28.64 0.39
C GLN A 42 0.75 27.38 -0.28
N LEU A 43 1.52 26.29 -0.19
CA LEU A 43 1.08 24.95 -0.50
C LEU A 43 0.15 24.47 0.61
N LYS A 44 -1.06 24.07 0.27
CA LYS A 44 -2.00 23.49 1.24
C LYS A 44 -1.65 22.02 1.49
N ALA A 45 -1.69 21.57 2.74
CA ALA A 45 -1.34 20.21 3.15
C ALA A 45 -2.09 19.12 2.34
N ALA A 46 -3.36 19.31 2.06
CA ALA A 46 -4.21 18.39 1.31
C ALA A 46 -4.28 18.71 -0.20
N SER A 47 -3.26 19.36 -0.77
CA SER A 47 -3.23 19.63 -2.21
C SER A 47 -2.45 18.57 -2.98
N LEU A 48 -2.88 18.28 -4.22
CA LEU A 48 -2.16 17.38 -5.13
C LEU A 48 -0.69 17.79 -5.32
N GLN A 49 -0.42 19.11 -5.34
CA GLN A 49 0.92 19.64 -5.47
C GLN A 49 1.79 19.30 -4.23
N MET A 50 1.18 19.25 -3.03
CA MET A 50 1.88 18.84 -1.81
C MET A 50 2.19 17.35 -1.82
N GLU A 51 1.25 16.53 -2.26
CA GLU A 51 1.47 15.08 -2.40
C GLU A 51 2.56 14.78 -3.42
N ALA A 52 2.49 15.39 -4.60
CA ALA A 52 3.50 15.26 -5.64
C ALA A 52 4.89 15.74 -5.18
N LEU A 53 4.93 16.84 -4.39
CA LEU A 53 6.16 17.34 -3.78
C LEU A 53 6.74 16.34 -2.79
N ALA A 54 5.91 15.76 -1.93
CA ALA A 54 6.35 14.76 -0.96
C ALA A 54 6.89 13.50 -1.66
N ASP A 55 6.20 13.00 -2.68
CA ASP A 55 6.66 11.86 -3.48
C ASP A 55 7.98 12.16 -4.20
N PHE A 56 8.11 13.37 -4.74
CA PHE A 56 9.35 13.81 -5.39
C PHE A 56 10.52 13.87 -4.40
N ILE A 57 10.32 14.44 -3.20
CA ILE A 57 11.34 14.49 -2.15
C ILE A 57 11.71 13.06 -1.72
N LEU A 58 10.75 12.20 -1.46
CA LEU A 58 10.98 10.80 -1.07
C LEU A 58 11.76 10.05 -2.16
N SER A 59 11.42 10.25 -3.43
CA SER A 59 12.16 9.64 -4.55
C SER A 59 13.63 10.09 -4.62
N ARG A 60 13.96 11.24 -4.05
CA ARG A 60 15.32 11.80 -3.98
C ARG A 60 16.05 11.46 -2.68
N SER A 61 15.31 11.16 -1.62
CA SER A 61 15.85 10.80 -0.29
C SER A 61 16.40 9.37 -0.26
N ARG A 62 17.25 9.04 -1.23
CA ARG A 62 17.79 7.68 -1.42
C ARG A 62 18.97 7.36 -0.51
N ARG A 63 19.58 8.37 0.13
CA ARG A 63 20.74 8.20 1.00
C ARG A 63 20.28 8.20 2.45
N VAL A 64 20.89 7.38 3.27
CA VAL A 64 20.63 7.35 4.73
C VAL A 64 20.72 8.77 5.33
N LYS A 65 21.71 9.56 4.89
CA LYS A 65 21.87 10.95 5.31
C LYS A 65 20.67 11.85 5.00
N ASP A 66 20.00 11.62 3.87
CA ASP A 66 18.85 12.42 3.46
C ASP A 66 17.63 12.12 4.35
N MET A 67 17.45 10.84 4.69
CA MET A 67 16.40 10.40 5.61
C MET A 67 16.68 10.83 7.05
N GLU A 68 17.94 10.76 7.51
CA GLU A 68 18.35 11.28 8.82
C GLU A 68 18.07 12.77 8.91
N TRP A 69 18.46 13.54 7.90
CA TRP A 69 18.19 14.96 7.85
C TRP A 69 16.69 15.28 7.94
N LEU A 70 15.84 14.57 7.20
CA LEU A 70 14.38 14.74 7.29
C LEU A 70 13.85 14.39 8.69
N LYS A 71 14.35 13.32 9.32
CA LYS A 71 14.00 12.96 10.70
C LYS A 71 14.39 14.07 11.69
N GLU A 72 15.55 14.69 11.51
CA GLU A 72 15.97 15.85 12.32
C GLU A 72 15.02 17.05 12.17
N GLN A 73 14.56 17.30 10.93
CA GLN A 73 13.57 18.36 10.69
C GLN A 73 12.23 18.06 11.38
N PHE A 74 11.79 16.80 11.35
CA PHE A 74 10.55 16.36 12.04
C PHE A 74 10.70 16.52 13.55
N GLN A 75 11.82 16.09 14.12
CA GLN A 75 12.11 16.22 15.54
C GLN A 75 12.12 17.68 16.00
N ALA A 76 12.68 18.58 15.20
CA ALA A 76 12.74 20.01 15.51
C ALA A 76 11.34 20.64 15.70
N VAL A 77 10.31 20.10 15.07
CA VAL A 77 8.92 20.58 15.17
C VAL A 77 8.03 19.69 16.04
N GLY A 78 8.60 18.64 16.66
CA GLY A 78 7.88 17.72 17.57
C GLY A 78 7.08 16.64 16.87
N LEU A 79 7.31 16.38 15.59
CA LEU A 79 6.73 15.24 14.88
C LEU A 79 7.44 13.94 15.25
N PRO A 80 6.73 12.80 15.27
CA PRO A 80 7.34 11.50 15.54
C PRO A 80 8.48 11.21 14.55
N THR A 81 9.61 10.71 15.03
CA THR A 81 10.75 10.30 14.21
C THR A 81 10.83 8.79 14.01
N GLU A 82 10.17 8.03 14.88
CA GLU A 82 9.98 6.59 14.76
C GLU A 82 8.77 6.32 13.87
N LEU A 83 9.02 6.19 12.58
CA LEU A 83 7.99 6.06 11.57
C LEU A 83 8.03 4.66 10.98
N SER A 84 7.05 3.86 11.30
CA SER A 84 6.97 2.45 10.92
C SER A 84 6.60 2.20 9.45
N THR A 85 6.30 3.23 8.68
CA THR A 85 5.94 3.10 7.26
C THR A 85 6.31 4.34 6.45
N VAL A 86 6.63 4.17 5.16
CA VAL A 86 6.82 5.25 4.19
C VAL A 86 5.61 6.20 4.16
N TYR A 87 4.43 5.67 4.40
CA TYR A 87 3.20 6.46 4.48
C TYR A 87 3.22 7.46 5.65
N ARG A 88 3.56 7.01 6.87
CA ARG A 88 3.70 7.90 8.04
C ARG A 88 4.80 8.93 7.83
N PHE A 89 5.87 8.51 7.16
CA PHE A 89 6.95 9.43 6.78
C PHE A 89 6.44 10.49 5.80
N LYS A 90 5.70 10.10 4.76
CA LYS A 90 5.06 11.01 3.81
C LYS A 90 4.08 11.95 4.50
N GLN A 91 3.27 11.45 5.44
CA GLN A 91 2.37 12.31 6.25
C GLN A 91 3.15 13.34 7.05
N ASN A 92 4.21 12.94 7.76
CA ASN A 92 5.05 13.87 8.51
C ASN A 92 5.72 14.89 7.59
N LEU A 93 6.19 14.45 6.42
CA LEU A 93 6.78 15.33 5.42
C LEU A 93 5.77 16.38 4.92
N THR A 94 4.56 15.98 4.59
CA THR A 94 3.50 16.91 4.18
C THR A 94 3.07 17.85 5.31
N MET A 95 2.96 17.34 6.53
CA MET A 95 2.66 18.15 7.72
C MET A 95 3.77 19.17 8.00
N TRP A 96 5.04 18.77 7.95
CA TRP A 96 6.18 19.65 8.14
C TRP A 96 6.26 20.72 7.05
N LEU A 97 6.12 20.34 5.78
CA LEU A 97 6.15 21.27 4.64
C LEU A 97 5.00 22.29 4.66
N ALA A 98 3.82 21.90 5.15
CA ALA A 98 2.64 22.75 5.13
C ALA A 98 2.49 23.62 6.38
N SER A 99 3.19 23.32 7.46
CA SER A 99 2.95 23.94 8.76
C SER A 99 3.99 24.99 9.14
N ASP A 100 3.49 25.99 9.85
CA ASP A 100 4.28 26.86 10.69
C ASP A 100 4.69 26.05 11.93
N GLY A 101 5.97 25.79 12.08
CA GLY A 101 6.49 24.92 13.15
C GLY A 101 6.10 25.34 14.56
N GLU A 102 5.79 26.62 14.79
CA GLU A 102 5.32 27.09 16.10
C GLU A 102 3.86 26.69 16.36
N LYS A 103 3.01 26.75 15.34
CA LYS A 103 1.62 26.28 15.41
C LYS A 103 1.54 24.77 15.56
N LEU A 104 2.42 24.04 14.85
CA LEU A 104 2.47 22.59 14.93
C LEU A 104 2.86 22.14 16.35
N ARG A 105 3.87 22.75 16.94
CA ARG A 105 4.35 22.47 18.29
C ARG A 105 3.28 22.75 19.37
N LYS A 106 2.51 23.83 19.21
CA LYS A 106 1.39 24.17 20.11
C LYS A 106 0.24 23.18 20.00
N ASN A 107 -0.08 22.72 18.79
CA ASN A 107 -1.16 21.76 18.57
C ASN A 107 -0.80 20.34 19.05
N LEU A 108 0.45 19.91 18.89
CA LEU A 108 0.92 18.61 19.39
C LEU A 108 1.03 18.59 20.93
N GLY A 109 1.39 19.73 21.56
CA GLY A 109 1.45 19.85 23.03
C GLY A 109 0.08 19.84 23.72
N ALA A 110 -1.02 20.08 22.98
CA ALA A 110 -2.38 20.08 23.52
C ALA A 110 -3.10 18.72 23.45
N SER A 111 -2.49 17.68 22.83
CA SER A 111 -3.17 16.42 22.50
C SER A 111 -2.53 15.16 23.12
N LEU A 112 -1.64 15.27 24.08
CA LEU A 112 -1.07 14.10 24.76
C LEU A 112 -1.73 13.92 26.13
N PRO A 113 -2.52 12.87 26.36
CA PRO A 113 -2.82 12.40 27.70
C PRO A 113 -1.65 11.58 28.26
N GLY A 114 -1.10 12.03 29.38
CA GLY A 114 -0.51 11.24 30.46
C GLY A 114 0.67 10.32 30.14
N ASP A 115 1.84 10.74 30.61
CA ASP A 115 2.94 9.96 31.16
C ASP A 115 2.99 8.45 30.85
N ILE A 116 3.87 8.09 29.92
CA ILE A 116 4.60 6.83 30.00
C ILE A 116 6.04 7.17 30.45
N ALA A 117 6.18 7.33 31.77
CA ALA A 117 7.47 7.30 32.43
C ALA A 117 7.99 5.86 32.39
N GLY A 118 9.06 5.60 31.66
CA GLY A 118 9.74 4.31 31.76
C GLY A 118 10.57 3.83 30.58
N CYS A 119 10.74 4.61 29.52
CA CYS A 119 11.75 4.26 28.49
C CYS A 119 13.08 4.91 28.82
N GLN A 120 14.06 4.09 29.21
CA GLN A 120 15.46 4.53 29.28
C GLN A 120 15.93 4.99 27.91
N PRO A 121 16.79 6.03 27.82
CA PRO A 121 17.31 6.52 26.55
C PRO A 121 18.12 5.42 25.85
N PRO A 122 18.11 5.39 24.50
CA PRO A 122 18.88 4.42 23.75
C PRO A 122 20.37 4.56 24.10
N ILE A 123 21.00 3.42 24.30
CA ILE A 123 22.43 3.30 24.61
C ILE A 123 23.23 4.13 23.61
N SER A 124 24.06 5.04 24.11
CA SER A 124 24.81 5.98 23.29
C SER A 124 25.77 5.25 22.35
N ARG A 125 25.94 5.78 21.14
CA ARG A 125 26.87 5.32 20.08
C ARG A 125 28.30 5.03 20.58
N SER A 126 28.72 5.62 21.68
CA SER A 126 30.07 5.44 22.25
C SER A 126 30.34 4.04 22.85
N GLN A 127 29.32 3.27 23.16
CA GLN A 127 29.52 1.92 23.69
C GLN A 127 29.74 0.83 22.62
N TYR A 128 29.46 1.14 21.35
CA TYR A 128 29.66 0.19 20.24
C TYR A 128 31.06 0.27 19.61
N ASN A 129 31.84 1.32 19.87
CA ASN A 129 33.16 1.51 19.26
C ASN A 129 34.30 0.66 19.86
N HIS A 130 34.02 -0.16 20.90
CA HIS A 130 35.06 -1.00 21.53
C HIS A 130 35.02 -2.48 21.15
N MET A 131 34.20 -2.89 20.17
CA MET A 131 34.19 -4.26 19.65
C MET A 131 34.85 -4.43 18.27
N GLU A 132 35.78 -3.55 17.93
CA GLU A 132 36.57 -3.66 16.68
C GLU A 132 37.76 -4.59 16.79
N ALA A 133 37.70 -5.68 17.47
CA ALA A 133 38.80 -6.63 17.45
C ALA A 133 38.29 -8.06 17.58
N ALA A 134 37.90 -8.63 16.50
CA ALA A 134 38.06 -10.02 16.11
C ALA A 134 37.18 -10.28 14.89
N ASP A 135 37.67 -11.08 13.99
CA ASP A 135 37.02 -11.70 12.84
C ASP A 135 35.82 -12.59 13.29
N SER A 136 34.95 -12.05 14.18
CA SER A 136 33.82 -12.77 14.74
C SER A 136 32.63 -12.65 13.81
N ALA A 137 32.20 -13.79 13.26
CA ALA A 137 30.99 -13.93 12.44
C ALA A 137 29.69 -13.56 13.19
N VAL A 138 29.76 -13.11 14.42
CA VAL A 138 28.61 -12.79 15.28
C VAL A 138 28.36 -11.28 15.30
N LYS A 139 27.15 -10.88 14.98
CA LYS A 139 26.67 -9.48 14.99
C LYS A 139 25.51 -9.34 15.97
N LEU A 140 25.43 -8.21 16.63
CA LEU A 140 24.38 -7.90 17.59
C LEU A 140 23.51 -6.74 17.12
N GLY A 141 22.22 -7.00 16.97
CA GLY A 141 21.22 -5.98 16.61
C GLY A 141 21.08 -5.73 15.10
N CYS A 142 19.94 -5.17 14.76
CA CYS A 142 19.53 -4.95 13.37
C CYS A 142 20.48 -4.01 12.60
N LEU A 143 21.01 -2.98 13.25
CA LEU A 143 21.93 -2.05 12.61
C LEU A 143 23.19 -2.74 12.09
N GLN A 144 23.76 -3.68 12.85
CA GLN A 144 24.94 -4.42 12.39
C GLN A 144 24.62 -5.35 11.23
N ILE A 145 23.43 -5.94 11.22
CA ILE A 145 22.93 -6.75 10.07
C ILE A 145 22.85 -5.87 8.82
N VAL A 146 22.28 -4.67 8.94
CA VAL A 146 22.16 -3.72 7.82
C VAL A 146 23.53 -3.31 7.28
N LEU A 147 24.48 -2.97 8.18
CA LEU A 147 25.83 -2.57 7.77
C LEU A 147 26.60 -3.70 7.05
N GLU A 148 26.32 -4.94 7.39
CA GLU A 148 26.95 -6.10 6.73
C GLU A 148 26.29 -6.40 5.37
N LEU A 149 24.96 -6.27 5.29
CA LEU A 149 24.19 -6.60 4.08
C LEU A 149 24.25 -5.49 3.02
N ASP A 150 24.23 -4.21 3.39
CA ASP A 150 24.14 -3.09 2.45
C ASP A 150 25.18 -3.12 1.32
N PRO A 151 26.49 -3.28 1.60
CA PRO A 151 27.47 -3.35 0.53
C PRO A 151 27.34 -4.58 -0.36
N LEU A 152 26.84 -5.69 0.20
CA LEU A 152 26.65 -6.93 -0.54
C LEU A 152 25.45 -6.85 -1.47
N LEU A 153 24.32 -6.33 -0.99
CA LEU A 153 23.13 -6.13 -1.80
C LEU A 153 23.36 -5.13 -2.94
N LYS A 154 24.12 -4.07 -2.69
CA LYS A 154 24.52 -3.11 -3.73
C LYS A 154 25.41 -3.72 -4.82
N ALA A 155 26.20 -4.72 -4.47
CA ALA A 155 27.08 -5.42 -5.40
C ALA A 155 26.38 -6.58 -6.15
N MET A 156 25.09 -6.81 -5.89
CA MET A 156 24.36 -7.89 -6.55
C MET A 156 23.98 -7.52 -7.98
N PRO A 157 24.04 -8.48 -8.92
CA PRO A 157 23.48 -8.30 -10.25
C PRO A 157 21.98 -8.01 -10.20
N CYS A 158 21.50 -7.22 -11.16
CA CYS A 158 20.08 -6.96 -11.31
C CYS A 158 19.28 -8.25 -11.44
N GLY A 159 18.17 -8.35 -10.70
CA GLY A 159 17.30 -9.52 -10.70
C GLY A 159 17.80 -10.71 -9.87
N SER A 160 18.83 -10.53 -9.04
CA SER A 160 19.27 -11.56 -8.10
C SER A 160 18.13 -11.98 -7.17
N VAL A 161 18.14 -13.26 -6.75
CA VAL A 161 17.14 -13.81 -5.84
C VAL A 161 17.77 -14.07 -4.47
N ALA A 162 17.13 -13.58 -3.41
CA ALA A 162 17.43 -13.95 -2.03
C ALA A 162 16.31 -14.83 -1.48
N ASP A 163 16.68 -15.75 -0.60
CA ASP A 163 15.74 -16.60 0.11
C ASP A 163 15.66 -16.19 1.56
N ILE A 164 14.45 -16.00 2.09
CA ILE A 164 14.21 -15.69 3.49
C ILE A 164 13.31 -16.78 4.09
N PHE A 165 13.81 -17.44 5.12
CA PHE A 165 13.04 -18.36 5.93
C PHE A 165 12.79 -17.75 7.31
N LEU A 166 11.54 -17.74 7.75
CA LEU A 166 11.13 -17.31 9.08
C LEU A 166 10.53 -18.51 9.83
N SER A 167 11.16 -18.92 10.92
CA SER A 167 10.64 -20.03 11.75
C SER A 167 9.39 -19.65 12.54
N SER A 168 9.03 -18.37 12.55
CA SER A 168 7.84 -17.82 13.17
C SER A 168 7.48 -16.49 12.53
N ASP A 169 6.18 -16.18 12.43
CA ASP A 169 5.66 -14.88 12.07
C ASP A 169 5.92 -13.80 13.13
N GLN A 170 6.32 -14.17 14.34
CA GLN A 170 6.66 -13.25 15.44
C GLN A 170 8.10 -12.70 15.38
N ILE A 171 8.82 -12.91 14.29
CA ILE A 171 10.18 -12.39 14.11
C ILE A 171 10.13 -10.88 13.84
N THR A 172 10.73 -10.11 14.76
CA THR A 172 10.70 -8.64 14.69
C THR A 172 11.78 -8.07 13.79
N THR A 173 12.89 -8.80 13.54
CA THR A 173 13.99 -8.33 12.69
C THR A 173 13.53 -8.01 11.26
N THR A 174 12.63 -8.80 10.67
CA THR A 174 12.14 -8.59 9.30
C THR A 174 11.28 -7.34 9.15
N VAL A 175 10.55 -6.96 10.19
CA VAL A 175 9.72 -5.75 10.24
C VAL A 175 10.44 -4.57 10.88
N ASN A 176 11.70 -4.76 11.28
CA ASN A 176 12.54 -3.66 11.76
C ASN A 176 12.76 -2.65 10.61
N GLU A 177 12.60 -1.38 10.92
CA GLU A 177 12.64 -0.30 9.90
C GLU A 177 13.93 -0.29 9.08
N ASP A 178 15.08 -0.51 9.70
CA ASP A 178 16.37 -0.44 9.01
C ASP A 178 16.56 -1.63 8.06
N VAL A 179 16.19 -2.84 8.50
CA VAL A 179 16.27 -4.06 7.68
C VAL A 179 15.26 -4.01 6.54
N ALA A 180 14.02 -3.62 6.85
CA ALA A 180 12.96 -3.49 5.84
C ALA A 180 13.32 -2.43 4.79
N ALA A 181 13.80 -1.24 5.22
CA ALA A 181 14.22 -0.19 4.31
C ALA A 181 15.39 -0.61 3.40
N LEU A 182 16.34 -1.39 3.94
CA LEU A 182 17.44 -1.94 3.16
C LEU A 182 16.93 -2.90 2.07
N LEU A 183 16.06 -3.84 2.44
CA LEU A 183 15.51 -4.83 1.50
C LEU A 183 14.64 -4.16 0.44
N LEU A 184 13.72 -3.28 0.84
CA LEU A 184 12.84 -2.54 -0.08
C LEU A 184 13.63 -1.67 -1.07
N ARG A 185 14.66 -0.96 -0.59
CA ARG A 185 15.54 -0.19 -1.47
C ARG A 185 16.25 -1.07 -2.50
N SER A 186 16.77 -2.23 -2.07
CA SER A 186 17.45 -3.16 -2.97
C SER A 186 16.53 -3.76 -4.03
N MET A 187 15.23 -3.91 -3.71
CA MET A 187 14.20 -4.32 -4.67
C MET A 187 13.86 -3.18 -5.65
N ASP A 188 13.67 -1.96 -5.16
CA ASP A 188 13.38 -0.79 -6.01
C ASP A 188 14.50 -0.46 -6.99
N GLU A 189 15.76 -0.70 -6.61
CA GLU A 189 16.92 -0.58 -7.49
C GLU A 189 17.00 -1.72 -8.52
N GLY A 190 16.07 -2.67 -8.47
CA GLY A 190 16.01 -3.83 -9.37
C GLY A 190 17.06 -4.91 -9.10
N ASN A 191 17.81 -4.79 -8.01
CA ASN A 191 18.91 -5.70 -7.69
C ASN A 191 18.44 -6.99 -7.01
N LEU A 192 17.25 -6.97 -6.37
CA LEU A 192 16.82 -8.07 -5.52
C LEU A 192 15.37 -8.48 -5.79
N LYS A 193 15.17 -9.81 -5.84
CA LYS A 193 13.86 -10.45 -5.64
C LYS A 193 13.95 -11.36 -4.43
N ILE A 194 12.86 -11.55 -3.70
CA ILE A 194 12.86 -12.35 -2.46
C ILE A 194 11.84 -13.49 -2.58
N ARG A 195 12.28 -14.71 -2.29
CA ARG A 195 11.38 -15.82 -1.95
C ARG A 195 11.34 -15.92 -0.44
N MET A 196 10.17 -15.70 0.16
CA MET A 196 10.00 -15.71 1.61
C MET A 196 9.07 -16.84 2.04
N VAL A 197 9.55 -17.67 2.95
CA VAL A 197 8.77 -18.75 3.57
C VAL A 197 8.62 -18.46 5.05
N VAL A 198 7.37 -18.40 5.54
CA VAL A 198 7.04 -18.08 6.93
C VAL A 198 6.31 -19.25 7.58
N CYS A 199 6.77 -19.67 8.75
CA CYS A 199 6.03 -20.60 9.61
C CYS A 199 5.04 -19.80 10.45
N VAL A 200 3.75 -20.08 10.29
CA VAL A 200 2.69 -19.29 10.92
C VAL A 200 2.30 -19.87 12.27
N SER A 201 2.38 -19.05 13.32
CA SER A 201 1.99 -19.41 14.69
C SER A 201 0.47 -19.32 14.93
N GLY A 202 -0.25 -18.62 14.07
CA GLY A 202 -1.66 -18.28 14.25
C GLY A 202 -1.88 -16.90 14.89
N ASP A 203 -0.81 -16.13 15.15
CA ASP A 203 -0.90 -14.72 15.55
C ASP A 203 -1.12 -13.84 14.31
N THR A 204 -2.33 -13.31 14.19
CA THR A 204 -2.72 -12.48 13.04
C THR A 204 -1.95 -11.17 12.99
N LYS A 205 -1.60 -10.56 14.15
CA LYS A 205 -0.94 -9.25 14.20
C LYS A 205 0.47 -9.26 13.61
N ALA A 206 1.22 -10.31 13.90
CA ALA A 206 2.58 -10.44 13.40
C ALA A 206 2.60 -10.59 11.86
N MET A 207 1.72 -11.43 11.32
CA MET A 207 1.57 -11.58 9.87
C MET A 207 1.07 -10.29 9.20
N SER A 208 0.14 -9.57 9.83
CA SER A 208 -0.34 -8.27 9.36
C SER A 208 0.82 -7.27 9.26
N ALA A 209 1.66 -7.17 10.31
CA ALA A 209 2.82 -6.28 10.30
C ALA A 209 3.82 -6.62 9.17
N LEU A 210 4.05 -7.90 8.92
CA LEU A 210 4.91 -8.35 7.81
C LEU A 210 4.33 -7.93 6.45
N ILE A 211 3.03 -8.17 6.23
CA ILE A 211 2.35 -7.80 5.00
C ILE A 211 2.32 -6.29 4.82
N ASP A 212 1.99 -5.52 5.85
CA ASP A 212 1.99 -4.06 5.80
C ASP A 212 3.37 -3.49 5.46
N THR A 213 4.43 -4.06 6.05
CA THR A 213 5.81 -3.63 5.81
C THR A 213 6.22 -3.82 4.35
N TYR A 214 5.83 -4.93 3.74
CA TYR A 214 6.27 -5.31 2.40
C TYR A 214 5.17 -5.24 1.34
N MET A 215 4.04 -4.61 1.60
CA MET A 215 2.88 -4.60 0.71
C MET A 215 3.23 -4.13 -0.71
N SER A 216 3.99 -3.04 -0.85
CA SER A 216 4.40 -2.54 -2.16
C SER A 216 5.25 -3.54 -2.93
N ALA A 217 6.20 -4.19 -2.25
CA ALA A 217 7.07 -5.18 -2.86
C ALA A 217 6.34 -6.49 -3.21
N LEU A 218 5.35 -6.87 -2.40
CA LEU A 218 4.45 -8.00 -2.69
C LEU A 218 3.61 -7.73 -3.94
N ILE A 219 3.03 -6.53 -4.04
CA ILE A 219 2.21 -6.09 -5.17
C ILE A 219 3.03 -6.06 -6.47
N LEU A 220 4.27 -5.55 -6.41
CA LEU A 220 5.16 -5.46 -7.57
C LEU A 220 5.81 -6.80 -7.93
N GLY A 221 5.54 -7.88 -7.18
CA GLY A 221 6.10 -9.21 -7.44
C GLY A 221 7.59 -9.32 -7.10
N TYR A 222 8.14 -8.38 -6.33
CA TYR A 222 9.50 -8.48 -5.82
C TYR A 222 9.63 -9.50 -4.69
N ILE A 223 8.55 -9.74 -3.95
CA ILE A 223 8.48 -10.76 -2.89
C ILE A 223 7.45 -11.82 -3.25
N GLN A 224 7.88 -13.05 -3.28
CA GLN A 224 7.02 -14.23 -3.31
C GLN A 224 6.88 -14.75 -1.88
N LEU A 225 5.75 -14.46 -1.23
CA LEU A 225 5.46 -14.88 0.14
C LEU A 225 4.69 -16.19 0.16
N SER A 226 5.21 -17.15 0.92
CA SER A 226 4.60 -18.47 1.13
C SER A 226 4.54 -18.82 2.61
N MET A 227 3.55 -19.58 3.03
CA MET A 227 3.35 -19.98 4.43
C MET A 227 3.43 -21.48 4.62
N VAL A 228 3.96 -21.89 5.77
CA VAL A 228 3.91 -23.28 6.28
C VAL A 228 3.11 -23.28 7.58
N HIS A 229 2.11 -24.16 7.66
CA HIS A 229 1.31 -24.36 8.86
C HIS A 229 1.84 -25.57 9.66
N GLY A 230 1.79 -25.48 10.98
CA GLY A 230 1.96 -26.66 11.85
C GLY A 230 3.41 -27.02 12.20
N MET A 231 4.38 -26.15 11.98
CA MET A 231 5.70 -26.33 12.60
C MET A 231 5.63 -26.00 14.09
N THR A 232 6.21 -26.89 14.91
CA THR A 232 6.25 -26.73 16.37
C THR A 232 6.98 -25.44 16.74
N GLN A 233 6.39 -24.70 17.68
CA GLN A 233 7.02 -23.52 18.26
C GLN A 233 8.41 -23.89 18.77
N THR A 234 9.43 -23.26 18.24
CA THR A 234 10.79 -23.33 18.76
C THR A 234 10.91 -22.37 19.93
N VAL A 235 11.80 -22.68 20.89
CA VAL A 235 12.09 -21.81 22.05
C VAL A 235 12.66 -20.46 21.60
N THR A 236 13.22 -20.41 20.40
CA THR A 236 13.78 -19.20 19.77
C THR A 236 13.24 -19.04 18.36
N ASN A 237 12.95 -17.81 17.97
CA ASN A 237 12.61 -17.48 16.60
C ASN A 237 13.89 -17.37 15.76
N GLN A 238 13.87 -17.92 14.58
CA GLN A 238 15.01 -17.91 13.66
C GLN A 238 14.61 -17.34 12.32
N MET A 239 15.44 -16.41 11.82
CA MET A 239 15.40 -15.94 10.45
C MET A 239 16.67 -16.40 9.73
N HIS A 240 16.51 -16.96 8.56
CA HIS A 240 17.62 -17.25 7.65
C HIS A 240 17.46 -16.35 6.42
N LEU A 241 18.42 -15.48 6.15
CA LEU A 241 18.51 -14.74 4.90
C LEU A 241 19.68 -15.33 4.11
N ILE A 242 19.39 -15.81 2.92
CA ILE A 242 20.34 -16.53 2.08
C ILE A 242 20.52 -15.75 0.78
N LEU A 243 21.75 -15.33 0.51
CA LEU A 243 22.18 -14.88 -0.80
C LEU A 243 22.97 -16.05 -1.43
N PRO A 244 22.36 -16.78 -2.38
CA PRO A 244 22.96 -18.01 -2.91
C PRO A 244 24.42 -17.82 -3.33
N GLU A 245 25.26 -18.79 -3.00
CA GLU A 245 26.71 -18.83 -3.32
C GLU A 245 27.55 -17.70 -2.70
N ARG A 246 26.96 -16.78 -1.92
CA ARG A 246 27.67 -15.61 -1.37
C ARG A 246 27.72 -15.58 0.14
N LEU A 247 26.55 -15.65 0.78
CA LEU A 247 26.47 -15.68 2.24
C LEU A 247 25.11 -16.17 2.71
N ALA A 248 25.07 -16.62 3.98
CA ALA A 248 23.83 -16.75 4.71
C ALA A 248 23.94 -15.97 6.04
N VAL A 249 22.86 -15.30 6.42
CA VAL A 249 22.71 -14.64 7.72
C VAL A 249 21.66 -15.39 8.51
N LEU A 250 22.08 -15.94 9.64
CA LEU A 250 21.20 -16.60 10.60
C LEU A 250 20.94 -15.64 11.75
N VAL A 251 19.70 -15.24 11.92
CA VAL A 251 19.29 -14.37 13.04
C VAL A 251 18.51 -15.19 14.04
N THR A 252 18.81 -15.02 15.32
CA THR A 252 18.08 -15.67 16.42
C THR A 252 17.53 -14.58 17.34
N GLU A 253 16.24 -14.67 17.63
CA GLU A 253 15.51 -13.80 18.57
C GLU A 253 14.86 -14.64 19.65
N THR A 254 14.82 -14.11 20.87
CA THR A 254 14.04 -14.71 21.97
C THR A 254 12.69 -13.99 22.04
N PRO A 255 11.56 -14.69 21.84
CA PRO A 255 10.23 -14.08 21.87
C PRO A 255 9.98 -13.29 23.17
N GLY A 256 9.48 -12.06 23.05
CA GLY A 256 9.17 -11.21 24.20
C GLY A 256 10.39 -10.67 24.97
N SER A 257 11.61 -10.90 24.51
CA SER A 257 12.83 -10.39 25.13
C SER A 257 13.16 -8.99 24.59
N ALA A 258 13.62 -8.12 25.48
CA ALA A 258 14.21 -6.83 25.11
C ALA A 258 15.68 -6.96 24.63
N ALA A 259 16.24 -8.16 24.66
CA ALA A 259 17.59 -8.40 24.14
C ALA A 259 17.64 -8.22 22.61
N PRO A 260 18.71 -7.58 22.08
CA PRO A 260 18.86 -7.43 20.65
C PRO A 260 19.00 -8.80 19.97
N PRO A 261 18.52 -8.93 18.71
CA PRO A 261 18.72 -10.14 17.91
C PRO A 261 20.21 -10.43 17.72
N VAL A 262 20.55 -11.71 17.72
CA VAL A 262 21.91 -12.20 17.46
C VAL A 262 21.96 -12.72 16.04
N ALA A 263 22.88 -12.20 15.22
CA ALA A 263 23.08 -12.66 13.86
C ALA A 263 24.46 -13.31 13.70
N VAL A 264 24.48 -14.41 12.96
CA VAL A 264 25.70 -15.09 12.51
C VAL A 264 25.78 -15.00 10.99
N VAL A 265 26.88 -14.42 10.49
CA VAL A 265 27.15 -14.33 9.06
C VAL A 265 28.05 -15.50 8.62
N LEU A 266 27.54 -16.31 7.71
CA LEU A 266 28.24 -17.47 7.17
C LEU A 266 28.65 -17.21 5.71
N ARG A 267 29.93 -17.43 5.42
CA ARG A 267 30.51 -17.22 4.08
C ARG A 267 31.06 -18.52 3.47
N GLU A 268 31.10 -19.58 4.27
CA GLU A 268 31.62 -20.88 3.80
C GLU A 268 30.57 -21.53 2.87
N PRO A 269 30.93 -21.83 1.60
CA PRO A 269 29.97 -22.32 0.60
C PRO A 269 29.23 -23.59 1.00
N SER A 270 29.89 -24.49 1.73
CA SER A 270 29.29 -25.75 2.19
C SER A 270 28.14 -25.52 3.19
N PHE A 271 28.28 -24.56 4.11
CA PHE A 271 27.20 -24.17 5.04
C PHE A 271 26.07 -23.45 4.32
N ILE A 272 26.40 -22.54 3.39
CA ILE A 272 25.38 -21.84 2.59
C ILE A 272 24.53 -22.87 1.83
N ALA A 273 25.16 -23.85 1.20
CA ALA A 273 24.47 -24.89 0.44
C ALA A 273 23.53 -25.74 1.33
N GLU A 274 23.93 -26.08 2.55
CA GLU A 274 23.07 -26.85 3.48
C GLU A 274 21.86 -26.00 3.98
N ILE A 275 22.07 -24.70 4.25
CA ILE A 275 20.98 -23.80 4.64
C ILE A 275 20.02 -23.59 3.46
N GLN A 276 20.55 -23.43 2.23
CA GLN A 276 19.76 -23.34 1.00
C GLN A 276 18.89 -24.60 0.79
N LYS A 277 19.47 -25.77 1.00
CA LYS A 277 18.75 -27.04 0.90
C LYS A 277 17.62 -27.14 1.94
N SER A 278 17.85 -26.66 3.16
CA SER A 278 16.83 -26.61 4.20
C SER A 278 15.68 -25.65 3.80
N PHE A 279 16.00 -24.49 3.21
CA PHE A 279 15.02 -23.57 2.67
C PHE A 279 14.18 -24.22 1.56
N GLU A 280 14.82 -24.87 0.59
CA GLU A 280 14.12 -25.55 -0.52
C GLU A 280 13.21 -26.68 -0.02
N GLN A 281 13.62 -27.35 1.06
CA GLN A 281 12.77 -28.36 1.70
C GLN A 281 11.53 -27.72 2.35
N ALA A 282 11.67 -26.60 3.07
CA ALA A 282 10.55 -25.87 3.63
C ALA A 282 9.63 -25.31 2.53
N ALA A 283 10.20 -24.75 1.46
CA ALA A 283 9.47 -24.17 0.34
C ALA A 283 8.58 -25.19 -0.40
N ARG A 284 8.96 -26.48 -0.41
CA ARG A 284 8.12 -27.55 -1.02
C ARG A 284 6.81 -27.81 -0.29
N TYR A 285 6.75 -27.49 1.00
CA TYR A 285 5.54 -27.65 1.82
C TYR A 285 4.80 -26.33 2.04
N ALA A 286 5.36 -25.23 1.54
CA ALA A 286 4.77 -23.92 1.69
C ALA A 286 3.70 -23.67 0.65
N HIS A 287 2.64 -22.97 1.07
CA HIS A 287 1.56 -22.51 0.19
C HIS A 287 1.70 -21.01 -0.02
N PRO A 288 1.56 -20.51 -1.27
CA PRO A 288 1.61 -19.08 -1.51
C PRO A 288 0.49 -18.37 -0.74
N VAL A 289 0.86 -17.27 -0.09
CA VAL A 289 -0.10 -16.39 0.63
C VAL A 289 -0.91 -15.57 -0.34
N LEU A 290 -0.27 -15.16 -1.42
CA LEU A 290 -0.80 -14.28 -2.44
C LEU A 290 -0.59 -14.89 -3.83
N ASN A 291 -1.65 -14.93 -4.61
CA ASN A 291 -1.59 -15.20 -6.03
C ASN A 291 -1.58 -13.85 -6.76
N ILE A 292 -0.51 -13.56 -7.49
CA ILE A 292 -0.34 -12.31 -8.23
C ILE A 292 -0.65 -12.58 -9.69
N TYR A 293 -1.63 -11.88 -10.21
CA TYR A 293 -2.01 -11.91 -11.62
C TYR A 293 -1.53 -10.62 -12.29
N GLY A 294 -0.49 -10.74 -13.12
CA GLY A 294 -0.01 -9.64 -13.95
C GLY A 294 -0.76 -9.57 -15.28
N ASP A 295 -0.05 -9.24 -16.34
CA ASP A 295 -0.53 -8.91 -17.69
C ASP A 295 -1.46 -9.92 -18.38
N ASP A 296 -1.55 -11.15 -17.90
CA ASP A 296 -2.49 -12.16 -18.38
C ASP A 296 -3.89 -11.96 -17.80
N TYR A 297 -4.45 -10.75 -18.01
CA TYR A 297 -5.87 -10.49 -17.76
C TYR A 297 -6.71 -11.38 -18.69
N SER A 298 -6.77 -12.65 -18.32
CA SER A 298 -7.57 -13.65 -19.00
C SER A 298 -9.04 -13.50 -18.62
N ARG A 299 -9.90 -14.10 -19.42
CA ARG A 299 -11.33 -14.31 -19.12
C ARG A 299 -11.52 -14.82 -17.68
N ASN A 300 -10.58 -15.61 -17.18
CA ASN A 300 -10.62 -16.22 -15.85
C ASN A 300 -10.67 -15.19 -14.71
N ILE A 301 -9.96 -14.06 -14.81
CA ILE A 301 -9.96 -13.06 -13.73
C ILE A 301 -11.30 -12.31 -13.66
N LEU A 302 -11.85 -11.94 -14.82
CA LEU A 302 -13.18 -11.30 -14.85
C LEU A 302 -14.25 -12.27 -14.33
N GLU A 303 -14.12 -13.55 -14.63
CA GLU A 303 -15.01 -14.58 -14.11
C GLU A 303 -14.88 -14.72 -12.58
N ILE A 304 -13.67 -14.68 -12.03
CA ILE A 304 -13.46 -14.66 -10.57
C ILE A 304 -14.16 -13.44 -9.95
N ILE A 305 -13.96 -12.24 -10.50
CA ILE A 305 -14.63 -11.03 -10.02
C ILE A 305 -16.14 -11.18 -10.07
N TYR A 306 -16.69 -11.66 -11.17
CA TYR A 306 -18.14 -11.85 -11.32
C TYR A 306 -18.67 -12.88 -10.33
N GLN A 307 -17.97 -13.97 -10.12
CA GLN A 307 -18.35 -14.99 -9.13
C GLN A 307 -18.38 -14.43 -7.71
N GLU A 308 -17.45 -13.56 -7.34
CA GLU A 308 -17.42 -12.91 -6.02
C GLU A 308 -18.69 -12.10 -5.76
N PHE A 309 -19.12 -11.30 -6.74
CA PHE A 309 -20.34 -10.51 -6.63
C PHE A 309 -21.61 -11.38 -6.67
N CYS A 310 -21.64 -12.43 -7.49
CA CYS A 310 -22.81 -13.26 -7.71
C CYS A 310 -22.94 -14.44 -6.73
N THR A 311 -21.95 -14.66 -5.86
CA THR A 311 -22.01 -15.75 -4.87
C THR A 311 -22.67 -15.25 -3.57
N PRO A 312 -23.55 -16.04 -2.90
CA PRO A 312 -24.12 -15.68 -1.62
C PRO A 312 -23.06 -15.42 -0.54
N GLY A 313 -23.33 -14.47 0.35
CA GLY A 313 -22.47 -14.07 1.47
C GLY A 313 -22.15 -12.58 1.44
N ALA A 314 -21.62 -12.07 2.56
CA ALA A 314 -21.24 -10.67 2.67
C ALA A 314 -20.06 -10.34 1.74
N LEU A 315 -20.10 -9.16 1.13
CA LEU A 315 -19.05 -8.60 0.29
C LEU A 315 -18.72 -7.19 0.79
N ASP A 316 -17.48 -6.98 1.16
CA ASP A 316 -16.93 -5.69 1.60
C ASP A 316 -15.96 -5.18 0.54
N VAL A 317 -16.15 -3.94 0.11
CA VAL A 317 -15.39 -3.35 -0.99
C VAL A 317 -14.87 -1.98 -0.57
N VAL A 318 -13.61 -1.72 -0.85
CA VAL A 318 -13.01 -0.40 -0.72
C VAL A 318 -12.49 0.03 -2.08
N LYS A 319 -12.92 1.19 -2.55
CA LYS A 319 -12.54 1.71 -3.86
C LYS A 319 -12.13 3.18 -3.80
N ASP A 320 -11.08 3.48 -4.53
CA ASP A 320 -10.65 4.85 -4.78
C ASP A 320 -11.34 5.48 -5.99
N SER A 321 -12.02 4.67 -6.82
CA SER A 321 -12.74 5.10 -8.02
C SER A 321 -14.15 4.49 -8.07
N VAL A 322 -14.99 5.00 -8.95
CA VAL A 322 -16.32 4.44 -9.19
C VAL A 322 -16.22 3.00 -9.73
N ASN A 323 -17.15 2.15 -9.34
CA ASN A 323 -17.16 0.74 -9.73
C ASN A 323 -18.04 0.52 -10.98
N PRO A 324 -17.47 0.20 -12.14
CA PRO A 324 -18.24 0.02 -13.38
C PRO A 324 -19.23 -1.15 -13.34
N MET A 325 -19.12 -2.03 -12.33
CA MET A 325 -20.04 -3.15 -12.14
C MET A 325 -21.49 -2.71 -11.91
N TYR A 326 -21.74 -1.50 -11.43
CA TYR A 326 -23.09 -0.96 -11.22
C TYR A 326 -23.64 -0.21 -12.44
N MET A 327 -22.84 -0.03 -13.49
CA MET A 327 -23.28 0.63 -14.72
C MET A 327 -24.53 -0.05 -15.33
N PRO A 328 -25.48 0.70 -15.89
CA PRO A 328 -26.54 0.12 -16.71
C PRO A 328 -25.98 -0.63 -17.93
N GLU A 329 -26.64 -1.71 -18.36
CA GLU A 329 -26.17 -2.54 -19.49
C GLU A 329 -25.99 -1.74 -20.78
N GLU A 330 -26.91 -0.83 -21.07
CA GLU A 330 -26.82 0.04 -22.25
C GLU A 330 -25.58 0.95 -22.22
N ALA A 331 -25.25 1.49 -21.03
CA ALA A 331 -24.08 2.30 -20.83
C ALA A 331 -22.79 1.46 -20.98
N TYR A 332 -22.74 0.27 -20.39
CA TYR A 332 -21.65 -0.67 -20.55
C TYR A 332 -21.41 -1.01 -22.03
N ASN A 333 -22.47 -1.33 -22.75
CA ASN A 333 -22.43 -1.64 -24.17
C ASN A 333 -21.99 -0.45 -25.03
N ARG A 334 -22.30 0.79 -24.63
CA ARG A 334 -21.77 2.01 -25.25
C ARG A 334 -20.25 2.10 -25.05
N VAL A 335 -19.78 1.91 -23.82
CA VAL A 335 -18.35 1.97 -23.50
C VAL A 335 -17.56 0.88 -24.24
N LEU A 336 -18.09 -0.35 -24.36
CA LEU A 336 -17.47 -1.39 -25.17
C LEU A 336 -17.25 -0.95 -26.63
N ARG A 337 -18.27 -0.33 -27.24
CA ARG A 337 -18.15 0.18 -28.63
C ARG A 337 -17.15 1.32 -28.75
N GLN A 338 -17.13 2.25 -27.78
CA GLN A 338 -16.14 3.35 -27.73
C GLN A 338 -14.71 2.81 -27.68
N HIS A 339 -14.48 1.66 -27.03
CA HIS A 339 -13.17 1.01 -26.97
C HIS A 339 -12.90 0.04 -28.12
N GLY A 340 -13.72 0.06 -29.18
CA GLY A 340 -13.48 -0.65 -30.44
C GLY A 340 -13.90 -2.13 -30.44
N HIS A 341 -14.69 -2.56 -29.45
CA HIS A 341 -15.24 -3.93 -29.46
C HIS A 341 -16.37 -4.06 -30.47
N SER A 342 -16.34 -5.11 -31.27
CA SER A 342 -17.34 -5.41 -32.31
C SER A 342 -17.49 -6.91 -32.55
N GLY A 343 -18.49 -7.28 -33.32
CA GLY A 343 -18.71 -8.68 -33.73
C GLY A 343 -18.95 -9.64 -32.58
N ALA A 344 -18.40 -10.84 -32.70
CA ALA A 344 -18.60 -11.92 -31.72
C ALA A 344 -18.05 -11.60 -30.33
N GLU A 345 -16.96 -10.87 -30.26
CA GLU A 345 -16.35 -10.46 -28.99
C GLU A 345 -17.25 -9.49 -28.21
N TYR A 346 -17.80 -8.48 -28.91
CA TYR A 346 -18.77 -7.57 -28.30
C TYR A 346 -20.02 -8.33 -27.80
N ALA A 347 -20.59 -9.21 -28.65
CA ALA A 347 -21.78 -9.97 -28.27
C ALA A 347 -21.54 -10.84 -27.04
N TRP A 348 -20.39 -11.53 -26.97
CA TRP A 348 -20.01 -12.33 -25.82
C TRP A 348 -19.91 -11.50 -24.55
N ARG A 349 -19.24 -10.34 -24.60
CA ARG A 349 -19.04 -9.46 -23.43
C ARG A 349 -20.35 -8.86 -22.93
N SER A 350 -21.18 -8.39 -23.84
CA SER A 350 -22.52 -7.89 -23.51
C SER A 350 -23.33 -8.95 -22.77
N THR A 351 -23.32 -10.19 -23.28
CA THR A 351 -24.01 -11.33 -22.65
C THR A 351 -23.47 -11.65 -21.27
N GLU A 352 -22.14 -11.69 -21.10
CA GLU A 352 -21.51 -11.95 -19.81
C GLU A 352 -21.83 -10.84 -18.78
N PHE A 353 -21.84 -9.58 -19.20
CA PHE A 353 -22.22 -8.50 -18.31
C PHE A 353 -23.70 -8.56 -17.90
N THR A 354 -24.60 -8.89 -18.83
CA THR A 354 -26.01 -9.12 -18.52
C THR A 354 -26.18 -10.28 -17.52
N ARG A 355 -25.46 -11.39 -17.74
CA ARG A 355 -25.43 -12.53 -16.81
C ARG A 355 -24.95 -12.10 -15.42
N PHE A 356 -23.88 -11.34 -15.37
CA PHE A 356 -23.34 -10.79 -14.13
C PHE A 356 -24.38 -9.91 -13.41
N LYS A 357 -25.02 -8.97 -14.11
CA LYS A 357 -26.04 -8.08 -13.53
C LYS A 357 -27.18 -8.88 -12.92
N SER A 358 -27.68 -9.89 -13.63
CA SER A 358 -28.74 -10.77 -13.12
C SER A 358 -28.30 -11.53 -11.88
N GLY A 359 -27.09 -12.09 -11.86
CA GLY A 359 -26.55 -12.81 -10.70
C GLY A 359 -26.31 -11.90 -9.49
N LEU A 360 -25.84 -10.67 -9.70
CA LEU A 360 -25.70 -9.67 -8.66
C LEU A 360 -27.06 -9.32 -8.03
N ASP A 361 -28.07 -9.06 -8.86
CA ASP A 361 -29.42 -8.77 -8.42
C ASP A 361 -30.04 -9.93 -7.62
N GLU A 362 -29.86 -11.17 -8.09
CA GLU A 362 -30.32 -12.37 -7.40
C GLU A 362 -29.62 -12.52 -6.04
N THR A 363 -28.33 -12.29 -5.97
CA THR A 363 -27.53 -12.35 -4.75
C THR A 363 -28.01 -11.32 -3.71
N LEU A 364 -28.31 -10.11 -4.15
CA LEU A 364 -28.86 -9.06 -3.27
C LEU A 364 -30.30 -9.38 -2.85
N ARG A 365 -31.18 -9.84 -3.76
CA ARG A 365 -32.55 -10.31 -3.39
C ARG A 365 -32.50 -11.49 -2.43
N GLY A 366 -31.48 -12.34 -2.53
CA GLY A 366 -31.23 -13.45 -1.63
C GLY A 366 -30.75 -13.05 -0.23
N GLY A 367 -30.60 -11.74 0.05
CA GLY A 367 -30.27 -11.20 1.36
C GLY A 367 -28.77 -11.06 1.65
N SER A 368 -27.90 -11.27 0.66
CA SER A 368 -26.46 -11.03 0.81
C SER A 368 -26.19 -9.54 1.08
N VAL A 369 -25.36 -9.24 2.07
CA VAL A 369 -25.03 -7.86 2.46
C VAL A 369 -23.82 -7.38 1.68
N PHE A 370 -23.98 -6.29 0.95
CA PHE A 370 -22.87 -5.60 0.26
C PHE A 370 -22.61 -4.27 0.92
N ARG A 371 -21.35 -4.04 1.30
CA ARG A 371 -20.87 -2.79 1.89
C ARG A 371 -19.72 -2.28 1.03
N GLU A 372 -19.82 -1.05 0.57
CA GLU A 372 -18.77 -0.42 -0.22
C GLU A 372 -18.38 0.94 0.37
N ILE A 373 -17.09 1.24 0.34
CA ILE A 373 -16.52 2.52 0.77
C ILE A 373 -15.91 3.21 -0.44
N LEU A 374 -16.30 4.44 -0.71
CA LEU A 374 -15.74 5.32 -1.75
C LEU A 374 -15.05 6.54 -1.14
N SER A 375 -14.04 7.06 -1.84
CA SER A 375 -13.36 8.30 -1.48
C SER A 375 -14.08 9.51 -2.06
N LEU A 376 -14.44 10.48 -1.22
CA LEU A 376 -15.01 11.75 -1.65
C LEU A 376 -14.00 12.59 -2.45
N SER A 377 -12.74 12.59 -2.03
CA SER A 377 -11.66 13.30 -2.75
C SER A 377 -11.51 12.78 -4.18
N ARG A 378 -11.58 11.46 -4.37
CA ARG A 378 -11.52 10.83 -5.71
C ARG A 378 -12.76 11.10 -6.56
N LEU A 379 -13.96 11.09 -5.95
CA LEU A 379 -15.18 11.51 -6.65
C LEU A 379 -15.09 12.97 -7.12
N ASN A 380 -14.58 13.87 -6.28
CA ASN A 380 -14.37 15.27 -6.65
C ASN A 380 -13.32 15.41 -7.75
N ARG A 381 -12.25 14.60 -7.73
CA ARG A 381 -11.25 14.57 -8.79
C ARG A 381 -11.85 14.11 -10.13
N THR A 382 -12.69 13.08 -10.12
CA THR A 382 -13.42 12.64 -11.32
C THR A 382 -14.24 13.78 -11.93
N VAL A 383 -14.88 14.62 -11.11
CA VAL A 383 -15.56 15.83 -11.58
C VAL A 383 -14.58 16.85 -12.15
N GLN A 384 -13.45 17.09 -11.50
CA GLN A 384 -12.44 18.05 -11.98
C GLN A 384 -11.83 17.64 -13.32
N ASP A 385 -11.47 16.37 -13.46
CA ASP A 385 -10.83 15.85 -14.66
C ASP A 385 -11.85 15.60 -15.78
N GLY A 386 -13.11 15.34 -15.46
CA GLY A 386 -14.17 14.98 -16.42
C GLY A 386 -14.07 13.54 -16.91
N PHE A 387 -13.24 12.73 -16.28
CA PHE A 387 -13.11 11.28 -16.56
C PHE A 387 -12.61 10.54 -15.33
N CYS A 388 -12.75 9.22 -15.36
CA CYS A 388 -12.17 8.32 -14.37
C CYS A 388 -11.25 7.32 -15.05
N ARG A 389 -10.01 7.19 -14.56
CA ARG A 389 -9.08 6.13 -14.96
C ARG A 389 -9.44 4.85 -14.19
N MET A 390 -9.56 3.74 -14.91
CA MET A 390 -9.85 2.45 -14.29
C MET A 390 -9.17 1.30 -15.04
N PRO A 391 -8.99 0.15 -14.40
CA PRO A 391 -8.44 -1.01 -15.08
C PRO A 391 -9.23 -1.39 -16.33
N GLY A 392 -8.53 -1.58 -17.41
CA GLY A 392 -9.12 -2.02 -18.68
C GLY A 392 -9.76 -3.41 -18.58
N LEU A 393 -9.40 -4.18 -17.57
CA LEU A 393 -9.97 -5.50 -17.25
C LEU A 393 -11.50 -5.51 -17.30
N TYR A 394 -12.17 -4.53 -16.70
CA TYR A 394 -13.63 -4.44 -16.72
C TYR A 394 -14.22 -4.36 -18.14
N PHE A 395 -13.40 -3.92 -19.09
CA PHE A 395 -13.76 -3.83 -20.51
C PHE A 395 -12.88 -4.73 -21.39
N MET A 396 -12.19 -5.69 -20.77
CA MET A 396 -11.27 -6.64 -21.42
C MET A 396 -10.20 -5.94 -22.29
N LYS A 397 -9.69 -4.83 -21.82
CA LYS A 397 -8.55 -4.10 -22.40
C LYS A 397 -7.33 -4.34 -21.52
N LYS A 398 -6.17 -4.39 -22.16
CA LYS A 398 -4.90 -4.32 -21.44
C LYS A 398 -4.70 -2.92 -20.86
N GLY A 399 -4.02 -2.84 -19.72
CA GLY A 399 -3.70 -1.59 -19.08
C GLY A 399 -4.92 -0.86 -18.50
N PHE A 400 -5.02 0.42 -18.78
CA PHE A 400 -6.09 1.28 -18.26
C PHE A 400 -6.99 1.80 -19.37
N VAL A 401 -8.25 2.04 -19.00
CA VAL A 401 -9.21 2.78 -19.81
C VAL A 401 -9.64 4.06 -19.08
N HIS A 402 -10.02 5.08 -19.86
CA HIS A 402 -10.67 6.26 -19.34
C HIS A 402 -12.17 6.15 -19.57
N LEU A 403 -12.91 6.20 -18.48
CA LEU A 403 -14.35 6.32 -18.54
C LEU A 403 -14.67 7.81 -18.59
N ASP A 404 -15.30 8.27 -19.65
CA ASP A 404 -15.65 9.68 -19.84
C ASP A 404 -16.70 10.16 -18.82
N ALA A 405 -16.99 11.46 -18.81
CA ALA A 405 -17.92 12.06 -17.86
C ALA A 405 -19.32 11.42 -17.95
N GLN A 406 -19.76 11.03 -19.16
CA GLN A 406 -21.04 10.33 -19.33
C GLN A 406 -21.00 8.95 -18.72
N GLY A 407 -19.95 8.17 -18.96
CA GLY A 407 -19.78 6.85 -18.36
C GLY A 407 -19.65 6.93 -16.84
N CYS A 408 -18.95 7.93 -16.29
CA CYS A 408 -18.89 8.17 -14.86
C CYS A 408 -20.28 8.48 -14.29
N ASN A 409 -21.07 9.32 -14.97
CA ASN A 409 -22.43 9.64 -14.58
C ASN A 409 -23.35 8.41 -14.59
N ASP A 410 -23.22 7.55 -15.57
CA ASP A 410 -23.99 6.31 -15.65
C ASP A 410 -23.67 5.36 -14.48
N VAL A 411 -22.41 5.26 -14.07
CA VAL A 411 -22.02 4.47 -12.90
C VAL A 411 -22.63 5.05 -11.62
N LEU A 412 -22.57 6.38 -11.43
CA LEU A 412 -23.16 7.05 -10.27
C LEU A 412 -24.67 6.82 -10.18
N ASN A 413 -25.38 6.93 -11.31
CA ASN A 413 -26.80 6.61 -11.37
C ASN A 413 -27.07 5.12 -11.09
N GLY A 414 -26.18 4.23 -11.50
CA GLY A 414 -26.23 2.81 -11.12
C GLY A 414 -26.14 2.61 -9.61
N TYR A 415 -25.18 3.24 -8.93
CA TYR A 415 -25.10 3.22 -7.45
C TYR A 415 -26.40 3.70 -6.80
N ILE A 416 -26.95 4.84 -7.26
CA ILE A 416 -28.21 5.37 -6.74
C ILE A 416 -29.34 4.35 -6.90
N SER A 417 -29.45 3.73 -8.08
CA SER A 417 -30.46 2.71 -8.36
C SER A 417 -30.32 1.49 -7.42
N TYR A 418 -29.10 1.01 -7.17
CA TYR A 418 -28.88 -0.09 -6.22
C TYR A 418 -29.17 0.30 -4.78
N LEU A 419 -28.80 1.52 -4.36
CA LEU A 419 -29.16 2.05 -3.04
C LEU A 419 -30.67 2.17 -2.85
N GLU A 420 -31.44 2.52 -3.87
CA GLU A 420 -32.88 2.65 -3.81
C GLU A 420 -33.59 1.27 -3.86
N ALA A 421 -33.05 0.33 -4.64
CA ALA A 421 -33.68 -0.98 -4.88
C ALA A 421 -33.41 -2.02 -3.78
N PHE A 422 -32.21 -1.99 -3.16
CA PHE A 422 -31.75 -3.04 -2.27
C PHE A 422 -31.43 -2.50 -0.86
N PRO A 423 -32.19 -2.87 0.18
CA PRO A 423 -31.93 -2.43 1.55
C PRO A 423 -30.63 -2.94 2.15
N ASN A 424 -30.11 -4.05 1.65
CA ASN A 424 -28.88 -4.72 2.04
C ASN A 424 -27.64 -4.31 1.21
N PHE A 425 -27.80 -3.40 0.26
CA PHE A 425 -26.69 -2.72 -0.40
C PHE A 425 -26.40 -1.40 0.33
N HIS A 426 -25.18 -1.26 0.82
CA HIS A 426 -24.76 -0.12 1.61
C HIS A 426 -23.54 0.53 0.97
N LEU A 427 -23.58 1.84 0.86
CA LEU A 427 -22.45 2.65 0.40
C LEU A 427 -22.11 3.69 1.46
N MET A 428 -20.83 3.87 1.71
CA MET A 428 -20.27 4.90 2.56
C MET A 428 -19.30 5.76 1.76
N ILE A 429 -19.31 7.05 1.98
CA ILE A 429 -18.37 7.98 1.36
C ILE A 429 -17.53 8.59 2.48
N LEU A 430 -16.21 8.44 2.41
CA LEU A 430 -15.26 8.99 3.38
C LEU A 430 -14.39 10.08 2.74
N ASP A 431 -14.08 11.14 3.51
CA ASP A 431 -13.23 12.25 3.04
C ASP A 431 -11.78 11.83 2.85
N ASP A 432 -11.23 11.09 3.82
CA ASP A 432 -9.88 10.55 3.79
C ASP A 432 -9.93 9.06 4.01
N ILE A 433 -9.92 8.32 2.94
CA ILE A 433 -9.65 6.89 3.05
C ILE A 433 -8.13 6.76 3.12
N THR A 434 -7.61 6.60 4.33
CA THR A 434 -6.30 6.01 4.57
C THR A 434 -6.37 4.53 4.18
N LEU A 435 -6.53 4.29 2.89
CA LEU A 435 -6.35 2.97 2.33
C LEU A 435 -4.91 2.56 2.57
N LEU A 436 -4.68 1.30 2.85
CA LEU A 436 -3.40 0.65 2.65
C LEU A 436 -2.88 1.03 1.24
N HIS A 437 -2.16 2.16 1.15
CA HIS A 437 -1.75 2.82 -0.09
C HIS A 437 -2.90 3.42 -0.94
N SER A 438 -2.74 4.69 -1.28
CA SER A 438 -3.71 5.58 -1.94
C SER A 438 -4.22 5.15 -3.33
N ASP A 439 -3.75 4.04 -3.88
CA ASP A 439 -4.07 3.58 -5.23
C ASP A 439 -4.45 2.10 -5.27
N ASN A 440 -4.86 1.54 -4.14
CA ASN A 440 -5.33 0.16 -4.03
C ASN A 440 -6.84 0.13 -3.83
N CYS A 441 -7.51 -0.62 -4.68
CA CYS A 441 -8.88 -1.06 -4.44
C CYS A 441 -8.83 -2.50 -3.97
N TRP A 442 -9.66 -2.84 -3.02
CA TRP A 442 -9.75 -4.23 -2.60
C TRP A 442 -11.19 -4.63 -2.30
N GLN A 443 -11.45 -5.90 -2.41
CA GLN A 443 -12.73 -6.52 -2.13
C GLN A 443 -12.51 -7.79 -1.31
N LEU A 444 -13.33 -7.95 -0.29
CA LEU A 444 -13.29 -9.06 0.65
C LEU A 444 -14.62 -9.79 0.60
N LYS A 445 -14.61 -11.01 0.07
CA LYS A 445 -15.71 -11.94 0.22
C LYS A 445 -15.54 -12.67 1.54
N GLN A 446 -16.43 -12.40 2.49
CA GLN A 446 -16.32 -12.87 3.85
C GLN A 446 -15.97 -14.36 3.96
N ASN A 447 -14.89 -14.68 4.67
CA ASN A 447 -14.35 -16.03 4.90
C ASN A 447 -14.03 -16.84 3.64
N ARG A 448 -13.88 -16.21 2.47
CA ARG A 448 -13.59 -16.92 1.21
C ARG A 448 -12.33 -16.42 0.55
N HIS A 449 -12.30 -15.16 0.18
CA HIS A 449 -11.14 -14.58 -0.51
C HIS A 449 -11.09 -13.06 -0.43
N LEU A 450 -9.88 -12.56 -0.60
CA LEU A 450 -9.51 -11.18 -0.73
C LEU A 450 -8.95 -10.97 -2.13
N ALA A 451 -9.42 -9.95 -2.83
CA ALA A 451 -8.80 -9.46 -4.05
C ALA A 451 -8.35 -8.01 -3.86
N ILE A 452 -7.09 -7.73 -4.17
CA ILE A 452 -6.50 -6.38 -4.12
C ILE A 452 -6.12 -6.01 -5.54
N ASN A 453 -6.54 -4.84 -5.98
CA ASN A 453 -6.19 -4.28 -7.27
C ASN A 453 -5.28 -3.07 -7.07
N HIS A 454 -4.07 -3.14 -7.60
CA HIS A 454 -3.11 -2.07 -7.56
C HIS A 454 -3.05 -1.34 -8.91
N TRP A 455 -3.13 0.01 -8.89
CA TRP A 455 -3.32 0.81 -10.09
C TRP A 455 -2.23 1.86 -10.33
N ASN A 456 -1.19 1.88 -9.52
CA ASN A 456 -0.14 2.92 -9.59
C ASN A 456 0.96 2.60 -10.61
N GLY A 457 1.02 1.38 -11.11
CA GLY A 457 1.99 0.97 -12.12
C GLY A 457 1.58 1.34 -13.56
N PRO A 458 2.44 1.07 -14.53
CA PRO A 458 2.10 1.17 -15.95
C PRO A 458 0.97 0.21 -16.32
N GLU A 459 0.83 -0.88 -15.60
CA GLU A 459 -0.19 -1.91 -15.77
C GLU A 459 -0.86 -2.24 -14.45
N PRO A 460 -2.18 -2.49 -14.45
CA PRO A 460 -2.88 -2.88 -13.24
C PRO A 460 -2.46 -4.30 -12.84
N VAL A 461 -2.29 -4.52 -11.53
CA VAL A 461 -1.97 -5.83 -10.95
C VAL A 461 -3.10 -6.23 -10.02
N MET A 462 -3.56 -7.48 -10.12
CA MET A 462 -4.51 -8.07 -9.19
C MET A 462 -3.82 -9.11 -8.30
N ILE A 463 -4.07 -9.03 -7.02
CA ILE A 463 -3.60 -9.98 -6.02
C ILE A 463 -4.81 -10.66 -5.41
N HIS A 464 -4.75 -11.95 -5.30
CA HIS A 464 -5.82 -12.76 -4.72
C HIS A 464 -5.28 -13.63 -3.58
N SER A 465 -6.05 -13.74 -2.49
CA SER A 465 -5.72 -14.60 -1.35
C SER A 465 -6.98 -15.26 -0.78
N ASP A 466 -6.85 -16.51 -0.38
CA ASP A 466 -7.83 -17.27 0.39
C ASP A 466 -7.37 -17.55 1.83
N GLN A 467 -6.26 -16.95 2.24
CA GLN A 467 -5.65 -17.18 3.55
C GLN A 467 -6.47 -16.53 4.66
N LEU A 468 -7.08 -17.34 5.54
CA LEU A 468 -8.01 -16.90 6.58
C LEU A 468 -7.44 -15.83 7.51
N LEU A 469 -6.14 -15.85 7.80
CA LEU A 469 -5.48 -14.85 8.64
C LEU A 469 -5.55 -13.48 7.96
N LEU A 470 -5.17 -13.41 6.69
CA LEU A 470 -5.21 -12.19 5.89
C LEU A 470 -6.65 -11.69 5.74
N LEU A 471 -7.60 -12.59 5.46
CA LEU A 471 -9.02 -12.24 5.36
C LEU A 471 -9.54 -11.57 6.64
N ARG A 472 -9.16 -12.09 7.82
CA ARG A 472 -9.56 -11.53 9.12
C ARG A 472 -8.98 -10.14 9.36
N GLU A 473 -7.71 -9.90 9.00
CA GLU A 473 -7.09 -8.59 9.14
C GLU A 473 -7.79 -7.55 8.25
N PHE A 474 -8.02 -7.88 6.98
CA PHE A 474 -8.77 -7.00 6.09
C PHE A 474 -10.21 -6.76 6.56
N GLN A 475 -10.86 -7.78 7.14
CA GLN A 475 -12.18 -7.63 7.75
C GLN A 475 -12.14 -6.66 8.93
N THR A 476 -11.17 -6.81 9.83
CA THR A 476 -10.99 -5.93 11.00
C THR A 476 -10.74 -4.49 10.56
N HIS A 477 -9.88 -4.32 9.55
CA HIS A 477 -9.60 -3.01 8.97
C HIS A 477 -10.84 -2.39 8.33
N PHE A 478 -11.60 -3.15 7.52
CA PHE A 478 -12.85 -2.69 6.93
C PHE A 478 -13.86 -2.24 7.99
N ASP A 479 -14.06 -3.04 9.03
CA ASP A 479 -15.01 -2.73 10.10
C ASP A 479 -14.60 -1.49 10.90
N SER A 480 -13.29 -1.23 11.05
CA SER A 480 -12.76 0.01 11.61
C SER A 480 -13.11 1.22 10.73
N LEU A 481 -12.83 1.16 9.42
CA LEU A 481 -13.20 2.21 8.46
C LEU A 481 -14.71 2.46 8.45
N TRP A 482 -15.49 1.37 8.43
CA TRP A 482 -16.95 1.42 8.43
C TRP A 482 -17.52 2.09 9.68
N THR A 483 -16.89 1.86 10.83
CA THR A 483 -17.30 2.45 12.10
C THR A 483 -16.98 3.94 12.16
N GLN A 484 -15.82 4.35 11.65
CA GLN A 484 -15.43 5.77 11.57
C GLN A 484 -16.44 6.60 10.74
N GLY A 485 -16.95 6.05 9.65
CA GLY A 485 -17.90 6.74 8.78
C GLY A 485 -19.33 6.85 9.31
N LYS A 486 -19.69 6.07 10.35
CA LYS A 486 -21.06 6.13 10.93
C LYS A 486 -21.39 7.46 11.63
N GLY A 487 -20.38 8.28 11.91
CA GLY A 487 -20.55 9.53 12.68
C GLY A 487 -21.12 10.74 11.94
N GLY A 488 -21.40 10.68 10.61
CA GLY A 488 -21.89 11.88 9.92
C GLY A 488 -22.36 11.73 8.47
N ILE A 489 -21.67 10.99 7.62
CA ILE A 489 -21.95 10.96 6.16
C ILE A 489 -22.60 9.63 5.75
N GLY A 490 -22.74 8.69 6.66
CA GLY A 490 -23.13 7.29 6.36
C GLY A 490 -24.64 7.03 6.23
N SER A 491 -25.53 8.01 6.31
CA SER A 491 -26.95 7.73 6.05
C SER A 491 -27.18 7.56 4.55
N ARG A 492 -27.99 6.57 4.18
CA ARG A 492 -28.35 6.30 2.78
C ARG A 492 -28.82 7.54 2.03
N ALA A 493 -29.64 8.38 2.67
CA ALA A 493 -30.15 9.61 2.09
C ALA A 493 -29.01 10.60 1.78
N ASN A 494 -28.07 10.79 2.69
CA ASN A 494 -26.91 11.65 2.48
C ASN A 494 -26.02 11.14 1.36
N VAL A 495 -25.74 9.84 1.32
CA VAL A 495 -24.93 9.22 0.25
C VAL A 495 -25.58 9.47 -1.10
N ILE A 496 -26.88 9.20 -1.25
CA ILE A 496 -27.63 9.47 -2.49
C ILE A 496 -27.56 10.97 -2.86
N SER A 497 -27.68 11.86 -1.89
CA SER A 497 -27.57 13.32 -2.13
C SER A 497 -26.19 13.70 -2.68
N ILE A 498 -25.11 13.17 -2.10
CA ILE A 498 -23.74 13.40 -2.57
C ILE A 498 -23.55 12.87 -4.00
N LEU A 499 -23.98 11.63 -4.26
CA LEU A 499 -23.86 11.02 -5.60
C LEU A 499 -24.62 11.84 -6.65
N ARG A 500 -25.82 12.33 -6.33
CA ARG A 500 -26.63 13.20 -7.22
C ARG A 500 -25.94 14.55 -7.48
N ASP A 501 -25.29 15.12 -6.47
CA ASP A 501 -24.54 16.37 -6.66
C ASP A 501 -23.32 16.15 -7.57
N VAL A 502 -22.56 15.10 -7.34
CA VAL A 502 -21.41 14.72 -8.20
C VAL A 502 -21.87 14.48 -9.64
N ALA A 503 -22.96 13.73 -9.83
CA ALA A 503 -23.54 13.47 -11.14
C ALA A 503 -23.95 14.77 -11.87
N ARG A 504 -24.64 15.67 -11.20
CA ARG A 504 -25.05 16.99 -11.74
C ARG A 504 -23.84 17.84 -12.15
N ARG A 505 -22.78 17.81 -11.37
CA ARG A 505 -21.53 18.54 -11.68
C ARG A 505 -20.85 17.98 -12.92
N LEU A 506 -20.85 16.65 -13.11
CA LEU A 506 -20.38 16.00 -14.35
C LEU A 506 -21.24 16.37 -15.55
N GLU A 507 -22.57 16.37 -15.43
CA GLU A 507 -23.47 16.79 -16.51
C GLU A 507 -23.25 18.24 -16.94
N THR A 508 -22.92 19.13 -16.01
CA THR A 508 -22.60 20.52 -16.33
C THR A 508 -21.34 20.62 -17.19
N LYS A 509 -20.35 19.77 -16.92
CA LYS A 509 -19.13 19.69 -17.75
C LYS A 509 -19.38 19.11 -19.14
N LEU A 510 -20.32 18.19 -19.31
CA LEU A 510 -20.68 17.64 -20.62
C LEU A 510 -21.35 18.69 -21.54
N LYS A 511 -21.90 19.76 -20.97
CA LYS A 511 -22.58 20.85 -21.72
C LYS A 511 -21.64 22.01 -22.06
N GLN A 512 -20.44 22.03 -21.51
CA GLN A 512 -19.37 22.99 -21.80
C GLN A 512 -18.44 22.45 -22.88
#